data_8126177b1fb022ad771d14fb332ae37c
#
_entry.id   8126177b1fb022ad771d14fb332ae37c
#
_cell.length_a   1.000
_cell.length_b   1.000
_cell.length_c   1.000
_cell.angle_alpha   90.00
_cell.angle_beta   90.00
_cell.angle_gamma   90.00
#
_symmetry.space_group_name_H-M   'P 1'
#
loop_
_entity.id
_entity.type
_entity.pdbx_description
1 polymer ?
#
loop_
_entity_poly.entity_id
_entity_poly.type
_entity_poly.pdbx_seq_one_letter_code
_entity_poly.pdbx_strand_id
1 'polypeptide(L)'
;MKSSVFNLIKRIILYARPFWPPIIGLFFLTLLATPIALIRPLSMTILIDSGFGSYPVPGFIKMFFPSNFQFTFKAVVIIAASFVILMALIDAVYGTVYWLLDSYTGEKLVMRFRTLVFNHIQRISLAYHDRKGTSDSLYRLQWDTTAIRSLLMGSLSSMISSFVTLISMVVVMFMINWHFALIAMCVVPPLYFLTKFSRRVTKKGWQKIYEDQSFALGVLHEVISSLRVVKAFGQENNEEKRFVNEADKAIKGQLKMAWFGSFFNFIVGMLFAVGTALFIYFGAQYVRSGEMTLGELTLVLSYLGQVFGPLQTIAKDINNIQSSIISTERVFELLDQDKEVEESRNATHLSGVKGSFEFKDVCFSYDKNNPILQNISFKINAGDRVGVMGSTGAGKTTLISLLIRFYDASSGVISIDGEDIKKFKLADYREQFSMVLQEPVLFSTTIGENIRYGHPGATEKEIIQAAKAANAHEFIMKTADGYSTKVGERGMQLSGGERQRIALARAFIKNAPVLILDEPTSSLDVRTEAQIMEAMERLMLGRTTIMITHRLDSLSSCNVIIHLEQGKLVEFVRDHDRDFLAQKKSAFLNPV
;
A
#
# COMPACT_ATOMS: atom_id res chain seq x y z
N MET A 1 -16.95 -11.56 4.93
CA MET A 1 -17.28 -12.61 3.94
C MET A 1 -15.99 -13.03 3.26
N LYS A 2 -15.55 -14.29 3.37
CA LYS A 2 -14.39 -14.79 2.62
C LYS A 2 -14.78 -14.80 1.14
N SER A 3 -14.30 -13.83 0.35
CA SER A 3 -14.47 -13.90 -1.10
C SER A 3 -13.80 -15.20 -1.57
N SER A 4 -14.49 -15.96 -2.42
CA SER A 4 -13.88 -17.13 -3.05
C SER A 4 -12.59 -16.66 -3.74
N VAL A 5 -11.48 -17.41 -3.59
CA VAL A 5 -10.19 -17.13 -4.28
C VAL A 5 -10.42 -16.86 -5.76
N PHE A 6 -11.39 -17.53 -6.34
CA PHE A 6 -11.81 -17.32 -7.74
C PHE A 6 -12.31 -15.88 -7.97
N ASN A 7 -13.14 -15.32 -7.08
CA ASN A 7 -13.62 -13.95 -7.21
C ASN A 7 -12.48 -12.93 -7.07
N LEU A 8 -11.52 -13.21 -6.18
CA LEU A 8 -10.33 -12.38 -6.02
C LEU A 8 -9.50 -12.33 -7.30
N ILE A 9 -9.18 -13.50 -7.86
CA ILE A 9 -8.44 -13.61 -9.13
C ILE A 9 -9.19 -12.90 -10.26
N LYS A 10 -10.51 -13.08 -10.36
CA LYS A 10 -11.34 -12.39 -11.36
C LYS A 10 -11.23 -10.87 -11.23
N ARG A 11 -11.27 -10.33 -10.02
CA ARG A 11 -11.09 -8.88 -9.77
C ARG A 11 -9.70 -8.41 -10.20
N ILE A 12 -8.64 -9.14 -9.82
CA ILE A 12 -7.27 -8.78 -10.22
C ILE A 12 -7.15 -8.74 -11.75
N ILE A 13 -7.65 -9.76 -12.45
CA ILE A 13 -7.62 -9.86 -13.92
C ILE A 13 -8.34 -8.67 -14.56
N LEU A 14 -9.48 -8.25 -14.00
CA LEU A 14 -10.22 -7.09 -14.49
C LEU A 14 -9.42 -5.79 -14.39
N TYR A 15 -8.77 -5.55 -13.24
CA TYR A 15 -7.93 -4.37 -13.04
C TYR A 15 -6.61 -4.43 -13.84
N ALA A 16 -6.10 -5.64 -14.11
CA ALA A 16 -4.90 -5.89 -14.93
C ALA A 16 -5.17 -5.82 -16.45
N ARG A 17 -6.42 -5.61 -16.89
CA ARG A 17 -6.82 -5.63 -18.32
C ARG A 17 -5.89 -4.84 -19.25
N PRO A 18 -5.40 -3.64 -18.93
CA PRO A 18 -4.48 -2.89 -19.81
C PRO A 18 -3.12 -3.59 -20.03
N PHE A 19 -2.77 -4.53 -19.16
CA PHE A 19 -1.49 -5.27 -19.21
C PHE A 19 -1.65 -6.71 -19.73
N TRP A 20 -2.81 -7.09 -20.26
CA TRP A 20 -3.01 -8.42 -20.80
C TRP A 20 -2.02 -8.82 -21.90
N PRO A 21 -1.72 -7.96 -22.91
CA PRO A 21 -0.77 -8.36 -23.94
C PRO A 21 0.60 -8.79 -23.39
N PRO A 22 1.29 -8.01 -22.55
CA PRO A 22 2.56 -8.46 -21.97
C PRO A 22 2.42 -9.62 -20.97
N ILE A 23 1.30 -9.75 -20.23
CA ILE A 23 1.05 -10.90 -19.33
C ILE A 23 0.90 -12.19 -20.15
N ILE A 24 0.16 -12.15 -21.27
CA ILE A 24 0.02 -13.28 -22.17
C ILE A 24 1.38 -13.62 -22.81
N GLY A 25 2.15 -12.61 -23.22
CA GLY A 25 3.51 -12.79 -23.73
C GLY A 25 4.42 -13.51 -22.71
N LEU A 26 4.38 -13.07 -21.44
CA LEU A 26 5.10 -13.74 -20.35
C LEU A 26 4.66 -15.17 -20.14
N PHE A 27 3.35 -15.43 -20.21
CA PHE A 27 2.82 -16.78 -20.09
C PHE A 27 3.35 -17.70 -21.19
N PHE A 28 3.35 -17.26 -22.45
CA PHE A 28 3.94 -18.03 -23.55
C PHE A 28 5.44 -18.21 -23.41
N LEU A 29 6.18 -17.18 -23.00
CA LEU A 29 7.59 -17.30 -22.70
C LEU A 29 7.85 -18.32 -21.59
N THR A 30 7.02 -18.31 -20.53
CA THR A 30 7.16 -19.28 -19.43
C THR A 30 6.97 -20.72 -19.91
N LEU A 31 6.03 -20.96 -20.85
CA LEU A 31 5.85 -22.29 -21.47
C LEU A 31 7.02 -22.68 -22.37
N LEU A 32 7.70 -21.71 -22.98
CA LEU A 32 8.88 -21.95 -23.83
C LEU A 32 10.08 -22.50 -23.04
N ALA A 33 10.14 -22.28 -21.73
CA ALA A 33 11.16 -22.85 -20.85
C ALA A 33 11.18 -24.40 -20.90
N THR A 34 10.01 -25.02 -21.08
CA THR A 34 9.88 -26.50 -21.12
C THR A 34 10.62 -27.14 -22.30
N PRO A 35 10.38 -26.75 -23.57
CA PRO A 35 11.13 -27.33 -24.68
C PRO A 35 12.64 -27.07 -24.58
N ILE A 36 13.05 -25.89 -24.10
CA ILE A 36 14.46 -25.59 -23.88
C ILE A 36 15.07 -26.55 -22.86
N ALA A 37 14.40 -26.82 -21.75
CA ALA A 37 14.85 -27.76 -20.72
C ALA A 37 14.95 -29.19 -21.23
N LEU A 38 14.00 -29.63 -22.09
CA LEU A 38 14.00 -30.99 -22.69
C LEU A 38 15.08 -31.19 -23.75
N ILE A 39 15.40 -30.15 -24.53
CA ILE A 39 16.37 -30.22 -25.62
C ILE A 39 17.82 -30.17 -25.09
N ARG A 40 18.07 -29.48 -23.98
CA ARG A 40 19.40 -29.25 -23.42
C ARG A 40 20.25 -30.52 -23.22
N PRO A 41 19.75 -31.64 -22.67
CA PRO A 41 20.55 -32.86 -22.46
C PRO A 41 20.90 -33.61 -23.75
N LEU A 42 20.20 -33.32 -24.88
CA LEU A 42 20.42 -34.04 -26.14
C LEU A 42 21.85 -33.92 -26.67
N SER A 43 22.55 -32.84 -26.35
CA SER A 43 23.96 -32.65 -26.75
C SER A 43 24.89 -33.75 -26.26
N MET A 44 24.68 -34.16 -24.99
CA MET A 44 25.48 -35.27 -24.41
C MET A 44 25.06 -36.62 -24.99
N THR A 45 23.79 -36.85 -25.23
CA THR A 45 23.28 -38.07 -25.86
C THR A 45 23.89 -38.24 -27.26
N ILE A 46 23.90 -37.16 -28.08
CA ILE A 46 24.50 -37.17 -29.42
C ILE A 46 25.99 -37.51 -29.36
N LEU A 47 26.72 -36.91 -28.43
CA LEU A 47 28.16 -37.15 -28.26
C LEU A 47 28.43 -38.59 -27.88
N ILE A 48 27.68 -39.16 -26.94
CA ILE A 48 27.88 -40.52 -26.43
C ILE A 48 27.50 -41.57 -27.48
N ASP A 49 26.30 -41.46 -28.07
CA ASP A 49 25.80 -42.48 -28.99
C ASP A 49 26.43 -42.41 -30.37
N SER A 50 26.56 -41.19 -30.95
CA SER A 50 27.04 -41.02 -32.31
C SER A 50 28.54 -40.67 -32.37
N GLY A 51 29.12 -40.16 -31.26
CA GLY A 51 30.55 -39.84 -31.20
C GLY A 51 31.37 -41.02 -30.72
N PHE A 52 31.09 -41.58 -29.56
CA PHE A 52 31.81 -42.72 -28.99
C PHE A 52 31.19 -44.07 -29.36
N GLY A 53 29.87 -44.10 -29.60
CA GLY A 53 29.14 -45.29 -30.02
C GLY A 53 29.10 -45.44 -31.53
N SER A 54 28.42 -46.51 -31.99
CA SER A 54 28.23 -46.82 -33.42
C SER A 54 26.85 -46.42 -33.95
N TYR A 55 26.10 -45.63 -33.18
CA TYR A 55 24.74 -45.25 -33.57
C TYR A 55 24.73 -44.06 -34.54
N PRO A 56 23.81 -44.05 -35.53
CA PRO A 56 23.71 -43.00 -36.51
C PRO A 56 23.27 -41.69 -35.84
N VAL A 57 23.79 -40.57 -36.35
CA VAL A 57 23.39 -39.22 -35.87
C VAL A 57 21.88 -39.04 -36.06
N PRO A 58 21.14 -38.46 -35.06
CA PRO A 58 19.71 -38.24 -35.12
C PRO A 58 19.26 -37.52 -36.39
N GLY A 59 18.08 -37.91 -36.92
CA GLY A 59 17.57 -37.43 -38.20
C GLY A 59 17.39 -35.90 -38.24
N PHE A 60 17.01 -35.28 -37.12
CA PHE A 60 16.88 -33.81 -37.04
C PHE A 60 18.18 -33.05 -37.24
N ILE A 61 19.35 -33.65 -36.91
CA ILE A 61 20.68 -33.07 -37.17
C ILE A 61 21.05 -33.26 -38.65
N LYS A 62 20.78 -34.46 -39.22
CA LYS A 62 21.05 -34.72 -40.63
C LYS A 62 20.37 -33.75 -41.56
N MET A 63 19.23 -33.20 -41.16
CA MET A 63 18.46 -32.24 -41.94
C MET A 63 19.20 -30.90 -42.19
N PHE A 64 20.18 -30.56 -41.34
CA PHE A 64 20.99 -29.37 -41.48
C PHE A 64 22.27 -29.54 -42.30
N PHE A 65 22.56 -30.78 -42.74
CA PHE A 65 23.79 -31.11 -43.49
C PHE A 65 23.45 -31.74 -44.83
N PRO A 66 24.28 -31.55 -45.87
CA PRO A 66 24.11 -32.23 -47.16
C PRO A 66 24.08 -33.74 -47.00
N SER A 67 23.32 -34.44 -47.88
CA SER A 67 23.16 -35.91 -47.84
C SER A 67 24.46 -36.71 -47.93
N ASN A 68 25.52 -36.10 -48.49
CA ASN A 68 26.85 -36.69 -48.63
C ASN A 68 27.82 -36.37 -47.47
N PHE A 69 27.34 -35.68 -46.42
CA PHE A 69 28.20 -35.28 -45.30
C PHE A 69 28.56 -36.49 -44.46
N GLN A 70 29.87 -36.76 -44.29
CA GLN A 70 30.39 -37.83 -43.44
C GLN A 70 30.50 -37.35 -41.98
N PHE A 71 29.73 -37.94 -41.10
CA PHE A 71 29.77 -37.65 -39.66
C PHE A 71 30.95 -38.37 -39.00
N THR A 72 32.15 -37.83 -39.19
CA THR A 72 33.35 -38.30 -38.49
C THR A 72 33.28 -37.98 -37.01
N PHE A 73 34.06 -38.68 -36.16
CA PHE A 73 34.13 -38.38 -34.71
C PHE A 73 34.36 -36.90 -34.44
N LYS A 74 35.32 -36.27 -35.12
CA LYS A 74 35.58 -34.81 -34.97
C LYS A 74 34.35 -33.95 -35.33
N ALA A 75 33.65 -34.31 -36.39
CA ALA A 75 32.44 -33.60 -36.80
C ALA A 75 31.35 -33.69 -35.73
N VAL A 76 31.10 -34.88 -35.17
CA VAL A 76 30.11 -35.09 -34.12
C VAL A 76 30.46 -34.31 -32.84
N VAL A 77 31.75 -34.30 -32.44
CA VAL A 77 32.20 -33.50 -31.27
C VAL A 77 31.97 -32.02 -31.49
N ILE A 78 32.31 -31.49 -32.69
CA ILE A 78 32.08 -30.08 -33.01
C ILE A 78 30.58 -29.74 -33.01
N ILE A 79 29.75 -30.63 -33.59
CA ILE A 79 28.28 -30.45 -33.60
C ILE A 79 27.74 -30.42 -32.16
N ALA A 80 28.12 -31.37 -31.31
CA ALA A 80 27.68 -31.44 -29.92
C ALA A 80 28.12 -30.19 -29.12
N ALA A 81 29.37 -29.75 -29.29
CA ALA A 81 29.89 -28.56 -28.65
C ALA A 81 29.16 -27.25 -29.14
N SER A 82 28.97 -27.15 -30.47
CA SER A 82 28.21 -26.02 -31.04
C SER A 82 26.76 -26.01 -30.56
N PHE A 83 26.15 -27.18 -30.37
CA PHE A 83 24.80 -27.31 -29.84
C PHE A 83 24.71 -26.81 -28.38
N VAL A 84 25.71 -27.13 -27.54
CA VAL A 84 25.77 -26.60 -26.16
C VAL A 84 25.85 -25.06 -26.17
N ILE A 85 26.71 -24.47 -27.03
CA ILE A 85 26.84 -23.04 -27.13
C ILE A 85 25.54 -22.39 -27.63
N LEU A 86 24.90 -23.00 -28.63
CA LEU A 86 23.61 -22.52 -29.15
C LEU A 86 22.52 -22.54 -28.08
N MET A 87 22.43 -23.65 -27.31
CA MET A 87 21.45 -23.76 -26.23
C MET A 87 21.73 -22.78 -25.11
N ALA A 88 23.01 -22.55 -24.77
CA ALA A 88 23.39 -21.51 -23.80
C ALA A 88 23.00 -20.09 -24.28
N LEU A 89 23.17 -19.80 -25.57
CA LEU A 89 22.76 -18.52 -26.17
C LEU A 89 21.22 -18.36 -26.12
N ILE A 90 20.48 -19.41 -26.48
CA ILE A 90 19.01 -19.43 -26.41
C ILE A 90 18.54 -19.18 -24.97
N ASP A 91 19.14 -19.88 -23.99
CA ASP A 91 18.84 -19.69 -22.56
C ASP A 91 19.12 -18.24 -22.11
N ALA A 92 20.25 -17.67 -22.51
CA ALA A 92 20.64 -16.31 -22.14
C ALA A 92 19.67 -15.27 -22.74
N VAL A 93 19.33 -15.42 -24.02
CA VAL A 93 18.37 -14.53 -24.71
C VAL A 93 16.99 -14.68 -24.07
N TYR A 94 16.52 -15.92 -23.89
CA TYR A 94 15.26 -16.22 -23.23
C TYR A 94 15.17 -15.60 -21.83
N GLY A 95 16.18 -15.83 -21.00
CA GLY A 95 16.23 -15.31 -19.63
C GLY A 95 16.21 -13.76 -19.60
N THR A 96 16.95 -13.13 -20.50
CA THR A 96 17.00 -11.67 -20.61
C THR A 96 15.66 -11.10 -21.04
N VAL A 97 15.05 -11.64 -22.09
CA VAL A 97 13.75 -11.19 -22.60
C VAL A 97 12.65 -11.39 -21.53
N TYR A 98 12.64 -12.56 -20.90
CA TYR A 98 11.70 -12.87 -19.83
C TYR A 98 11.84 -11.88 -18.66
N TRP A 99 13.08 -11.67 -18.17
CA TRP A 99 13.34 -10.78 -17.04
C TRP A 99 12.96 -9.33 -17.33
N LEU A 100 13.29 -8.81 -18.50
CA LEU A 100 12.94 -7.46 -18.91
C LEU A 100 11.43 -7.26 -19.01
N LEU A 101 10.73 -8.22 -19.64
CA LEU A 101 9.28 -8.16 -19.81
C LEU A 101 8.54 -8.31 -18.47
N ASP A 102 9.01 -9.23 -17.59
CA ASP A 102 8.48 -9.40 -16.23
C ASP A 102 8.66 -8.13 -15.39
N SER A 103 9.87 -7.57 -15.39
CA SER A 103 10.19 -6.36 -14.64
C SER A 103 9.34 -5.18 -15.12
N TYR A 104 9.29 -4.93 -16.43
CA TYR A 104 8.48 -3.85 -17.00
C TYR A 104 7.00 -3.98 -16.65
N THR A 105 6.44 -5.16 -16.89
CA THR A 105 5.01 -5.40 -16.69
C THR A 105 4.66 -5.39 -15.20
N GLY A 106 5.50 -6.00 -14.38
CA GLY A 106 5.33 -6.08 -12.94
C GLY A 106 5.34 -4.71 -12.26
N GLU A 107 6.34 -3.88 -12.56
CA GLU A 107 6.42 -2.53 -11.98
C GLU A 107 5.24 -1.64 -12.41
N LYS A 108 4.85 -1.71 -13.68
CA LYS A 108 3.68 -0.96 -14.19
C LYS A 108 2.38 -1.42 -13.54
N LEU A 109 2.21 -2.73 -13.32
CA LEU A 109 1.05 -3.29 -12.63
C LEU A 109 0.98 -2.83 -11.17
N VAL A 110 2.10 -2.92 -10.44
CA VAL A 110 2.20 -2.45 -9.05
C VAL A 110 1.88 -0.97 -8.96
N MET A 111 2.46 -0.14 -9.85
CA MET A 111 2.19 1.30 -9.87
C MET A 111 0.72 1.61 -10.08
N ARG A 112 0.04 0.89 -10.99
CA ARG A 112 -1.40 1.04 -11.20
C ARG A 112 -2.22 0.73 -9.94
N PHE A 113 -1.92 -0.39 -9.27
CA PHE A 113 -2.62 -0.73 -8.02
C PHE A 113 -2.32 0.27 -6.91
N ARG A 114 -1.07 0.72 -6.79
CA ARG A 114 -0.71 1.80 -5.85
C ARG A 114 -1.51 3.08 -6.11
N THR A 115 -1.62 3.48 -7.37
CA THR A 115 -2.41 4.67 -7.75
C THR A 115 -3.89 4.49 -7.41
N LEU A 116 -4.47 3.31 -7.68
CA LEU A 116 -5.86 3.01 -7.33
C LEU A 116 -6.08 3.06 -5.81
N VAL A 117 -5.22 2.41 -5.06
CA VAL A 117 -5.28 2.37 -3.59
C VAL A 117 -5.07 3.77 -3.01
N PHE A 118 -4.08 4.53 -3.49
CA PHE A 118 -3.82 5.90 -3.05
C PHE A 118 -5.00 6.83 -3.30
N ASN A 119 -5.58 6.81 -4.51
CA ASN A 119 -6.77 7.59 -4.82
C ASN A 119 -7.98 7.22 -3.96
N HIS A 120 -8.09 5.94 -3.57
CA HIS A 120 -9.17 5.48 -2.72
C HIS A 120 -8.96 5.88 -1.26
N ILE A 121 -7.73 5.74 -0.73
CA ILE A 121 -7.34 6.14 0.63
C ILE A 121 -7.68 7.62 0.88
N GLN A 122 -7.45 8.50 -0.08
CA GLN A 122 -7.79 9.93 0.04
C GLN A 122 -9.30 10.21 0.11
N ARG A 123 -10.15 9.23 -0.21
CA ARG A 123 -11.61 9.37 -0.30
C ARG A 123 -12.37 8.51 0.69
N ILE A 124 -11.69 7.70 1.47
CA ILE A 124 -12.26 6.94 2.59
C ILE A 124 -12.54 7.89 3.75
N SER A 125 -13.52 7.54 4.59
CA SER A 125 -13.90 8.33 5.75
C SER A 125 -12.74 8.56 6.74
N LEU A 126 -12.68 9.75 7.32
CA LEU A 126 -11.73 10.08 8.38
C LEU A 126 -11.85 9.10 9.55
N ALA A 127 -13.07 8.65 9.89
CA ALA A 127 -13.29 7.65 10.93
C ALA A 127 -12.57 6.33 10.69
N TYR A 128 -12.35 5.93 9.43
CA TYR A 128 -11.53 4.75 9.12
C TYR A 128 -10.07 5.00 9.51
N HIS A 129 -9.53 6.18 9.14
CA HIS A 129 -8.14 6.55 9.45
C HIS A 129 -7.92 6.71 10.96
N ASP A 130 -8.88 7.27 11.68
CA ASP A 130 -8.81 7.45 13.13
C ASP A 130 -8.83 6.10 13.87
N ARG A 131 -9.62 5.12 13.39
CA ARG A 131 -9.70 3.78 14.00
C ARG A 131 -8.55 2.86 13.65
N LYS A 132 -8.10 2.84 12.39
CA LYS A 132 -7.07 1.91 11.88
C LYS A 132 -5.67 2.49 11.93
N GLY A 133 -5.55 3.80 12.01
CA GLY A 133 -4.30 4.54 11.89
C GLY A 133 -3.81 4.62 10.43
N THR A 134 -3.01 5.63 10.15
CA THR A 134 -2.41 5.86 8.81
C THR A 134 -1.39 4.78 8.44
N SER A 135 -0.77 4.14 9.43
CA SER A 135 0.25 3.10 9.23
C SER A 135 -0.29 1.86 8.51
N ASP A 136 -1.53 1.41 8.81
CA ASP A 136 -2.16 0.28 8.11
C ASP A 136 -2.37 0.59 6.64
N SER A 137 -2.86 1.79 6.32
CA SER A 137 -3.06 2.24 4.94
C SER A 137 -1.74 2.35 4.16
N LEU A 138 -0.67 2.86 4.78
CA LEU A 138 0.66 2.93 4.20
C LEU A 138 1.24 1.53 3.94
N TYR A 139 1.09 0.62 4.90
CA TYR A 139 1.56 -0.76 4.75
C TYR A 139 0.86 -1.45 3.56
N ARG A 140 -0.46 -1.33 3.45
CA ARG A 140 -1.24 -1.90 2.34
C ARG A 140 -0.82 -1.30 1.00
N LEU A 141 -0.60 0.03 0.96
CA LEU A 141 -0.15 0.73 -0.25
C LEU A 141 1.24 0.26 -0.71
N GLN A 142 2.17 0.09 0.23
CA GLN A 142 3.58 -0.14 -0.10
C GLN A 142 3.90 -1.63 -0.29
N TRP A 143 3.39 -2.49 0.59
CA TRP A 143 3.75 -3.91 0.65
C TRP A 143 2.69 -4.83 0.07
N ASP A 144 1.41 -4.68 0.46
CA ASP A 144 0.39 -5.59 0.01
C ASP A 144 0.09 -5.47 -1.50
N THR A 145 0.27 -4.30 -2.10
CA THR A 145 0.12 -4.12 -3.55
C THR A 145 1.15 -4.91 -4.36
N THR A 146 2.36 -5.13 -3.82
CA THR A 146 3.40 -5.93 -4.48
C THR A 146 3.05 -7.42 -4.53
N ALA A 147 2.25 -7.89 -3.57
CA ALA A 147 1.80 -9.28 -3.54
C ALA A 147 0.93 -9.64 -4.77
N ILE A 148 0.24 -8.67 -5.36
CA ILE A 148 -0.55 -8.86 -6.59
C ILE A 148 0.37 -9.24 -7.77
N ARG A 149 1.53 -8.58 -7.90
CA ARG A 149 2.56 -8.95 -8.88
C ARG A 149 3.05 -10.38 -8.63
N SER A 150 3.42 -10.69 -7.38
CA SER A 150 3.92 -12.00 -6.99
C SER A 150 2.92 -13.10 -7.27
N LEU A 151 1.63 -12.84 -7.09
CA LEU A 151 0.56 -13.80 -7.37
C LEU A 151 0.41 -14.08 -8.87
N LEU A 152 0.30 -13.03 -9.69
CA LEU A 152 0.00 -13.17 -11.12
C LEU A 152 1.22 -13.60 -11.95
N MET A 153 2.35 -12.93 -11.75
CA MET A 153 3.53 -13.10 -12.59
C MET A 153 4.54 -14.09 -12.02
N GLY A 154 4.67 -14.10 -10.68
CA GLY A 154 5.56 -15.02 -9.99
C GLY A 154 4.94 -16.41 -9.85
N SER A 155 4.19 -16.61 -8.79
CA SER A 155 3.87 -17.96 -8.32
C SER A 155 2.89 -18.73 -9.20
N LEU A 156 1.86 -18.08 -9.79
CA LEU A 156 0.92 -18.80 -10.66
C LEU A 156 1.58 -19.22 -11.98
N SER A 157 2.32 -18.31 -12.61
CA SER A 157 3.03 -18.57 -13.87
C SER A 157 4.09 -19.66 -13.70
N SER A 158 4.92 -19.53 -12.66
CA SER A 158 5.96 -20.49 -12.29
C SER A 158 5.40 -21.88 -11.97
N MET A 159 4.30 -21.95 -11.23
CA MET A 159 3.63 -23.21 -10.90
C MET A 159 3.11 -23.91 -12.14
N ILE A 160 2.44 -23.20 -13.07
CA ILE A 160 1.95 -23.76 -14.33
C ILE A 160 3.11 -24.28 -15.17
N SER A 161 4.19 -23.50 -15.34
CA SER A 161 5.37 -23.92 -16.06
C SER A 161 5.99 -25.18 -15.46
N SER A 162 6.12 -25.21 -14.13
CA SER A 162 6.67 -26.37 -13.42
C SER A 162 5.82 -27.64 -13.64
N PHE A 163 4.49 -27.52 -13.62
CA PHE A 163 3.61 -28.65 -13.94
C PHE A 163 3.77 -29.12 -15.39
N VAL A 164 3.79 -28.20 -16.36
CA VAL A 164 3.99 -28.53 -17.77
C VAL A 164 5.34 -29.21 -17.99
N THR A 165 6.40 -28.68 -17.37
CA THR A 165 7.75 -29.25 -17.45
C THR A 165 7.81 -30.67 -16.87
N LEU A 166 7.21 -30.88 -15.69
CA LEU A 166 7.14 -32.22 -15.07
C LEU A 166 6.40 -33.21 -15.93
N ILE A 167 5.22 -32.87 -16.42
CA ILE A 167 4.42 -33.74 -17.27
C ILE A 167 5.20 -34.07 -18.56
N SER A 168 5.79 -33.06 -19.20
CA SER A 168 6.57 -33.24 -20.42
C SER A 168 7.77 -34.14 -20.19
N MET A 169 8.50 -33.99 -19.08
CA MET A 169 9.63 -34.88 -18.75
C MET A 169 9.18 -36.32 -18.53
N VAL A 170 8.08 -36.56 -17.82
CA VAL A 170 7.53 -37.90 -17.60
C VAL A 170 7.08 -38.51 -18.91
N VAL A 171 6.42 -37.75 -19.80
CA VAL A 171 5.99 -38.24 -21.12
C VAL A 171 7.20 -38.62 -21.96
N VAL A 172 8.23 -37.78 -22.03
CA VAL A 172 9.45 -38.11 -22.79
C VAL A 172 10.16 -39.33 -22.22
N MET A 173 10.30 -39.46 -20.89
CA MET A 173 10.84 -40.67 -20.26
C MET A 173 10.01 -41.91 -20.59
N PHE A 174 8.67 -41.80 -20.61
CA PHE A 174 7.78 -42.89 -20.97
C PHE A 174 7.94 -43.32 -22.44
N MET A 175 8.19 -42.38 -23.36
CA MET A 175 8.44 -42.65 -24.77
C MET A 175 9.80 -43.35 -24.99
N ILE A 176 10.82 -43.09 -24.18
CA ILE A 176 12.12 -43.74 -24.25
C ILE A 176 12.01 -45.16 -23.68
N ASN A 177 11.55 -45.30 -22.43
CA ASN A 177 11.33 -46.57 -21.78
C ASN A 177 10.35 -46.43 -20.61
N TRP A 178 9.20 -47.12 -20.67
CA TRP A 178 8.14 -47.03 -19.69
C TRP A 178 8.52 -47.47 -18.26
N HIS A 179 9.48 -48.41 -18.13
CA HIS A 179 9.97 -48.85 -16.82
C HIS A 179 10.65 -47.73 -16.05
N PHE A 180 11.42 -46.87 -16.74
CA PHE A 180 12.07 -45.72 -16.11
C PHE A 180 11.08 -44.64 -15.73
N ALA A 181 10.04 -44.44 -16.53
CA ALA A 181 8.96 -43.53 -16.16
C ALA A 181 8.26 -44.01 -14.87
N LEU A 182 8.05 -45.30 -14.69
CA LEU A 182 7.49 -45.86 -13.45
C LEU A 182 8.41 -45.64 -12.24
N ILE A 183 9.72 -45.86 -12.38
CA ILE A 183 10.68 -45.59 -11.30
C ILE A 183 10.66 -44.11 -10.92
N ALA A 184 10.64 -43.20 -11.91
CA ALA A 184 10.52 -41.76 -11.65
C ALA A 184 9.19 -41.40 -10.93
N MET A 185 8.09 -42.04 -11.35
CA MET A 185 6.78 -41.82 -10.69
C MET A 185 6.75 -42.39 -9.26
N CYS A 186 7.51 -43.41 -8.91
CA CYS A 186 7.60 -43.93 -7.55
C CYS A 186 8.19 -42.92 -6.55
N VAL A 187 8.95 -41.92 -7.01
CA VAL A 187 9.48 -40.85 -6.17
C VAL A 187 8.40 -39.81 -5.79
N VAL A 188 7.36 -39.67 -6.62
CA VAL A 188 6.31 -38.63 -6.44
C VAL A 188 5.45 -38.85 -5.17
N PRO A 189 4.95 -40.08 -4.86
CA PRO A 189 4.12 -40.28 -3.66
C PRO A 189 4.86 -39.95 -2.35
N PRO A 190 6.08 -40.44 -2.07
CA PRO A 190 6.82 -40.04 -0.87
C PRO A 190 7.01 -38.53 -0.77
N LEU A 191 7.34 -37.86 -1.87
CA LEU A 191 7.46 -36.41 -1.93
C LEU A 191 6.13 -35.69 -1.59
N TYR A 192 5.03 -36.18 -2.13
CA TYR A 192 3.72 -35.62 -1.83
C TYR A 192 3.39 -35.70 -0.33
N PHE A 193 3.59 -36.85 0.29
CA PHE A 193 3.35 -37.04 1.72
C PHE A 193 4.28 -36.15 2.57
N LEU A 194 5.54 -36.07 2.22
CA LEU A 194 6.54 -35.24 2.88
C LEU A 194 6.16 -33.75 2.78
N THR A 195 5.79 -33.29 1.60
CA THR A 195 5.34 -31.91 1.36
C THR A 195 4.05 -31.59 2.13
N LYS A 196 3.10 -32.53 2.15
CA LYS A 196 1.83 -32.38 2.90
C LYS A 196 2.08 -32.27 4.41
N PHE A 197 2.99 -33.05 4.94
CA PHE A 197 3.39 -32.98 6.36
C PHE A 197 4.11 -31.66 6.67
N SER A 198 5.11 -31.30 5.86
CA SER A 198 5.86 -30.07 6.00
C SER A 198 4.99 -28.82 6.00
N ARG A 199 3.97 -28.78 5.13
CA ARG A 199 3.07 -27.61 4.97
C ARG A 199 2.39 -27.18 6.28
N ARG A 200 1.97 -28.14 7.14
CA ARG A 200 1.31 -27.83 8.42
C ARG A 200 2.25 -27.15 9.41
N VAL A 201 3.50 -27.64 9.47
CA VAL A 201 4.53 -27.11 10.36
C VAL A 201 4.98 -25.72 9.88
N THR A 202 5.27 -25.61 8.59
CA THR A 202 5.77 -24.38 7.96
C THR A 202 4.75 -23.24 8.08
N LYS A 203 3.46 -23.51 7.82
CA LYS A 203 2.41 -22.47 7.92
C LYS A 203 2.33 -21.86 9.31
N LYS A 204 2.26 -22.72 10.37
CA LYS A 204 2.20 -22.23 11.76
C LYS A 204 3.48 -21.52 12.18
N GLY A 205 4.64 -22.04 11.75
CA GLY A 205 5.94 -21.45 12.05
C GLY A 205 6.08 -20.04 11.47
N TRP A 206 5.81 -19.86 10.18
CA TRP A 206 5.89 -18.57 9.52
C TRP A 206 4.85 -17.57 10.05
N GLN A 207 3.63 -18.02 10.35
CA GLN A 207 2.62 -17.15 10.94
C GLN A 207 3.11 -16.56 12.25
N LYS A 208 3.68 -17.38 13.15
CA LYS A 208 4.24 -16.89 14.42
C LYS A 208 5.42 -15.95 14.21
N ILE A 209 6.32 -16.24 13.26
CA ILE A 209 7.44 -15.35 12.92
C ILE A 209 6.93 -13.98 12.47
N TYR A 210 5.91 -13.91 11.62
CA TYR A 210 5.32 -12.64 11.19
C TYR A 210 4.67 -11.86 12.33
N GLU A 211 4.02 -12.54 13.28
CA GLU A 211 3.48 -11.92 14.49
C GLU A 211 4.60 -11.31 15.34
N ASP A 212 5.67 -12.08 15.61
CA ASP A 212 6.82 -11.62 16.40
C ASP A 212 7.57 -10.46 15.69
N GLN A 213 7.74 -10.51 14.37
CA GLN A 213 8.32 -9.41 13.57
C GLN A 213 7.44 -8.15 13.61
N SER A 214 6.12 -8.30 13.50
CA SER A 214 5.19 -7.18 13.58
C SER A 214 5.25 -6.50 14.94
N PHE A 215 5.43 -7.28 16.01
CA PHE A 215 5.57 -6.76 17.35
C PHE A 215 6.88 -5.98 17.53
N ALA A 216 8.00 -6.52 17.05
CA ALA A 216 9.29 -5.83 17.07
C ALA A 216 9.28 -4.51 16.28
N LEU A 217 8.63 -4.50 15.11
CA LEU A 217 8.41 -3.28 14.32
C LEU A 217 7.52 -2.27 15.06
N GLY A 218 6.53 -2.74 15.82
CA GLY A 218 5.71 -1.90 16.69
C GLY A 218 6.54 -1.17 17.73
N VAL A 219 7.44 -1.88 18.42
CA VAL A 219 8.38 -1.28 19.40
C VAL A 219 9.27 -0.25 18.72
N LEU A 220 9.82 -0.56 17.55
CA LEU A 220 10.67 0.36 16.79
C LEU A 220 9.92 1.65 16.43
N HIS A 221 8.69 1.53 15.95
CA HIS A 221 7.84 2.68 15.61
C HIS A 221 7.53 3.54 16.84
N GLU A 222 7.18 2.94 17.96
CA GLU A 222 6.93 3.62 19.25
C GLU A 222 8.15 4.43 19.70
N VAL A 223 9.31 3.79 19.73
CA VAL A 223 10.57 4.43 20.16
C VAL A 223 10.96 5.60 19.25
N ILE A 224 10.90 5.42 17.92
CA ILE A 224 11.28 6.48 16.98
C ILE A 224 10.28 7.64 17.04
N SER A 225 9.00 7.36 17.17
CA SER A 225 7.96 8.39 17.29
C SER A 225 8.08 9.19 18.58
N SER A 226 8.59 8.56 19.66
CA SER A 226 8.78 9.15 20.99
C SER A 226 10.24 9.47 21.30
N LEU A 227 11.11 9.62 20.28
CA LEU A 227 12.56 9.72 20.46
C LEU A 227 13.00 10.85 21.40
N ARG A 228 12.27 11.99 21.39
CA ARG A 228 12.54 13.09 22.33
C ARG A 228 12.34 12.67 23.78
N VAL A 229 11.33 11.86 24.06
CA VAL A 229 11.06 11.34 25.42
C VAL A 229 12.16 10.37 25.82
N VAL A 230 12.51 9.42 24.95
CA VAL A 230 13.59 8.46 25.21
C VAL A 230 14.90 9.19 25.55
N LYS A 231 15.26 10.21 24.76
CA LYS A 231 16.47 11.01 24.98
C LYS A 231 16.38 11.86 26.25
N ALA A 232 15.23 12.47 26.52
CA ALA A 232 15.05 13.29 27.71
C ALA A 232 15.20 12.50 29.02
N PHE A 233 14.84 11.22 28.99
CA PHE A 233 14.96 10.32 30.15
C PHE A 233 16.20 9.44 30.12
N GLY A 234 17.07 9.52 29.09
CA GLY A 234 18.30 8.71 28.97
C GLY A 234 18.01 7.21 28.88
N GLN A 235 16.90 6.80 28.25
CA GLN A 235 16.44 5.40 28.24
C GLN A 235 16.85 4.63 26.97
N GLU A 236 17.79 5.13 26.18
CA GLU A 236 18.22 4.52 24.92
C GLU A 236 18.62 3.04 25.08
N ASN A 237 19.40 2.74 26.11
CA ASN A 237 19.86 1.37 26.38
C ASN A 237 18.72 0.42 26.78
N ASN A 238 17.68 0.93 27.44
CA ASN A 238 16.53 0.12 27.84
C ASN A 238 15.64 -0.18 26.65
N GLU A 239 15.41 0.80 25.78
CA GLU A 239 14.63 0.60 24.56
C GLU A 239 15.38 -0.28 23.55
N GLU A 240 16.70 -0.17 23.45
CA GLU A 240 17.52 -1.10 22.67
C GLU A 240 17.32 -2.55 23.15
N LYS A 241 17.45 -2.79 24.46
CA LYS A 241 17.22 -4.12 25.03
C LYS A 241 15.81 -4.64 24.77
N ARG A 242 14.80 -3.77 24.89
CA ARG A 242 13.40 -4.11 24.61
C ARG A 242 13.24 -4.53 23.16
N PHE A 243 13.77 -3.76 22.21
CA PHE A 243 13.74 -4.08 20.78
C PHE A 243 14.47 -5.39 20.47
N VAL A 244 15.70 -5.55 20.97
CA VAL A 244 16.52 -6.75 20.76
C VAL A 244 15.81 -8.00 21.30
N ASN A 245 15.19 -7.94 22.48
CA ASN A 245 14.45 -9.06 23.05
C ASN A 245 13.24 -9.49 22.17
N GLU A 246 12.52 -8.53 21.61
CA GLU A 246 11.38 -8.85 20.72
C GLU A 246 11.87 -9.34 19.34
N ALA A 247 12.91 -8.74 18.78
CA ALA A 247 13.51 -9.17 17.53
C ALA A 247 14.12 -10.58 17.63
N ASP A 248 14.74 -10.92 18.76
CA ASP A 248 15.35 -12.24 19.00
C ASP A 248 14.32 -13.38 18.99
N LYS A 249 13.07 -13.13 19.42
CA LYS A 249 11.99 -14.11 19.30
C LYS A 249 11.73 -14.48 17.84
N ALA A 250 11.66 -13.48 16.97
CA ALA A 250 11.47 -13.68 15.52
C ALA A 250 12.69 -14.40 14.90
N ILE A 251 13.92 -14.01 15.29
CA ILE A 251 15.16 -14.66 14.83
C ILE A 251 15.20 -16.13 15.25
N LYS A 252 14.89 -16.45 16.50
CA LYS A 252 14.80 -17.84 16.97
C LYS A 252 13.78 -18.66 16.20
N GLY A 253 12.63 -18.03 15.89
CA GLY A 253 11.61 -18.62 15.03
C GLY A 253 12.14 -18.90 13.63
N GLN A 254 12.83 -17.94 13.00
CA GLN A 254 13.43 -18.09 11.67
C GLN A 254 14.50 -19.18 11.65
N LEU A 255 15.39 -19.22 12.64
CA LEU A 255 16.41 -20.26 12.74
C LEU A 255 15.78 -21.65 12.86
N LYS A 256 14.72 -21.79 13.67
CA LYS A 256 13.98 -23.05 13.77
C LYS A 256 13.37 -23.47 12.42
N MET A 257 12.81 -22.52 11.67
CA MET A 257 12.26 -22.79 10.33
C MET A 257 13.37 -23.08 9.31
N ALA A 258 14.53 -22.44 9.40
CA ALA A 258 15.69 -22.74 8.57
C ALA A 258 16.21 -24.16 8.81
N TRP A 259 16.33 -24.58 10.07
CA TRP A 259 16.67 -25.96 10.45
C TRP A 259 15.66 -26.97 9.87
N PHE A 260 14.38 -26.72 10.06
CA PHE A 260 13.33 -27.56 9.52
C PHE A 260 13.38 -27.64 7.98
N GLY A 261 13.57 -26.52 7.30
CA GLY A 261 13.71 -26.45 5.84
C GLY A 261 14.95 -27.19 5.34
N SER A 262 16.09 -27.05 6.02
CA SER A 262 17.33 -27.75 5.69
C SER A 262 17.19 -29.27 5.86
N PHE A 263 16.54 -29.71 6.95
CA PHE A 263 16.27 -31.13 7.18
C PHE A 263 15.28 -31.69 6.15
N PHE A 264 14.26 -30.93 5.77
CA PHE A 264 13.36 -31.31 4.69
C PHE A 264 14.11 -31.48 3.37
N ASN A 265 14.97 -30.51 2.99
CA ASN A 265 15.78 -30.58 1.78
C ASN A 265 16.74 -31.79 1.80
N PHE A 266 17.32 -32.10 2.98
CA PHE A 266 18.15 -33.29 3.14
C PHE A 266 17.37 -34.58 2.85
N ILE A 267 16.18 -34.77 3.42
CA ILE A 267 15.35 -35.96 3.16
C ILE A 267 14.98 -36.06 1.68
N VAL A 268 14.58 -34.94 1.07
CA VAL A 268 14.25 -34.90 -0.36
C VAL A 268 15.47 -35.24 -1.20
N GLY A 269 16.64 -34.68 -0.89
CA GLY A 269 17.90 -35.01 -1.57
C GLY A 269 18.25 -36.48 -1.46
N MET A 270 18.10 -37.09 -0.28
CA MET A 270 18.31 -38.54 -0.10
C MET A 270 17.33 -39.40 -0.90
N LEU A 271 16.07 -39.00 -0.96
CA LEU A 271 15.06 -39.69 -1.77
C LEU A 271 15.42 -39.67 -3.26
N PHE A 272 15.91 -38.53 -3.77
CA PHE A 272 16.40 -38.41 -5.14
C PHE A 272 17.69 -39.21 -5.36
N ALA A 273 18.62 -39.20 -4.40
CA ALA A 273 19.85 -40.00 -4.50
C ALA A 273 19.54 -41.53 -4.62
N VAL A 274 18.59 -42.01 -3.79
CA VAL A 274 18.12 -43.41 -3.87
C VAL A 274 17.46 -43.69 -5.23
N GLY A 275 16.58 -42.79 -5.70
CA GLY A 275 15.97 -42.89 -7.02
C GLY A 275 17.02 -42.95 -8.13
N THR A 276 18.02 -42.08 -8.11
CA THR A 276 19.12 -42.05 -9.08
C THR A 276 19.96 -43.32 -9.02
N ALA A 277 20.26 -43.83 -7.83
CA ALA A 277 21.00 -45.10 -7.67
C ALA A 277 20.25 -46.30 -8.28
N LEU A 278 18.94 -46.39 -8.03
CA LEU A 278 18.10 -47.42 -8.66
C LEU A 278 18.08 -47.28 -10.18
N PHE A 279 18.00 -46.04 -10.68
CA PHE A 279 18.06 -45.75 -12.11
C PHE A 279 19.37 -46.18 -12.75
N ILE A 280 20.51 -45.88 -12.10
CA ILE A 280 21.82 -46.32 -12.58
C ILE A 280 21.91 -47.87 -12.59
N TYR A 281 21.43 -48.50 -11.51
CA TYR A 281 21.49 -49.96 -11.40
C TYR A 281 20.67 -50.67 -12.50
N PHE A 282 19.39 -50.32 -12.63
CA PHE A 282 18.54 -50.94 -13.66
C PHE A 282 18.93 -50.48 -15.07
N GLY A 283 19.29 -49.20 -15.25
CA GLY A 283 19.72 -48.67 -16.53
C GLY A 283 20.98 -49.33 -17.06
N ALA A 284 21.96 -49.59 -16.20
CA ALA A 284 23.16 -50.35 -16.59
C ALA A 284 22.81 -51.75 -17.07
N GLN A 285 21.81 -52.42 -16.47
CA GLN A 285 21.35 -53.74 -16.93
C GLN A 285 20.67 -53.66 -18.31
N TYR A 286 19.82 -52.66 -18.56
CA TYR A 286 19.18 -52.45 -19.86
C TYR A 286 20.18 -52.07 -20.95
N VAL A 287 21.21 -51.30 -20.63
CA VAL A 287 22.31 -51.03 -21.59
C VAL A 287 23.08 -52.29 -21.90
N ARG A 288 23.35 -53.13 -20.89
CA ARG A 288 24.06 -54.42 -21.09
C ARG A 288 23.24 -55.41 -21.91
N SER A 289 21.91 -55.45 -21.77
CA SER A 289 21.02 -56.30 -22.58
C SER A 289 20.84 -55.79 -24.02
N GLY A 290 21.30 -54.57 -24.33
CA GLY A 290 21.14 -53.96 -25.65
C GLY A 290 19.76 -53.34 -25.90
N GLU A 291 18.90 -53.25 -24.87
CA GLU A 291 17.55 -52.67 -24.95
C GLU A 291 17.56 -51.16 -24.89
N MET A 292 18.69 -50.54 -24.49
CA MET A 292 18.88 -49.12 -24.33
C MET A 292 20.29 -48.69 -24.69
N THR A 293 20.46 -47.50 -25.28
CA THR A 293 21.78 -46.93 -25.51
C THR A 293 22.36 -46.28 -24.26
N LEU A 294 23.68 -46.08 -24.21
CA LEU A 294 24.33 -45.34 -23.13
C LEU A 294 23.93 -43.85 -23.14
N GLY A 295 23.69 -43.30 -24.34
CA GLY A 295 23.20 -41.93 -24.48
C GLY A 295 21.78 -41.76 -23.98
N GLU A 296 20.88 -42.74 -24.25
CA GLU A 296 19.51 -42.70 -23.69
C GLU A 296 19.52 -42.81 -22.17
N LEU A 297 20.37 -43.65 -21.58
CA LEU A 297 20.54 -43.71 -20.12
C LEU A 297 20.98 -42.35 -19.55
N THR A 298 21.95 -41.70 -20.19
CA THR A 298 22.44 -40.38 -19.78
C THR A 298 21.36 -39.31 -19.90
N LEU A 299 20.54 -39.39 -20.96
CA LEU A 299 19.40 -38.49 -21.19
C LEU A 299 18.36 -38.61 -20.06
N VAL A 300 17.97 -39.84 -19.73
CA VAL A 300 16.98 -40.10 -18.68
C VAL A 300 17.50 -39.68 -17.30
N LEU A 301 18.80 -39.95 -17.00
CA LEU A 301 19.44 -39.47 -15.77
C LEU A 301 19.45 -37.94 -15.69
N SER A 302 19.66 -37.24 -16.81
CA SER A 302 19.61 -35.79 -16.88
C SER A 302 18.20 -35.27 -16.59
N TYR A 303 17.17 -35.91 -17.14
CA TYR A 303 15.77 -35.53 -16.84
C TYR A 303 15.40 -35.83 -15.39
N LEU A 304 15.82 -36.93 -14.82
CA LEU A 304 15.60 -37.25 -13.41
C LEU A 304 16.21 -36.16 -12.50
N GLY A 305 17.45 -35.73 -12.80
CA GLY A 305 18.09 -34.62 -12.08
C GLY A 305 17.33 -33.30 -12.19
N GLN A 306 16.72 -33.03 -13.35
CA GLN A 306 15.95 -31.83 -13.59
C GLN A 306 14.54 -31.83 -12.97
N VAL A 307 13.95 -33.00 -12.66
CA VAL A 307 12.61 -33.11 -12.03
C VAL A 307 12.56 -32.47 -10.66
N PHE A 308 13.67 -32.40 -9.94
CA PHE A 308 13.74 -31.83 -8.60
C PHE A 308 13.42 -30.32 -8.56
N GLY A 309 13.93 -29.53 -9.52
CA GLY A 309 13.71 -28.09 -9.60
C GLY A 309 12.22 -27.71 -9.65
N PRO A 310 11.46 -28.18 -10.64
CA PRO A 310 10.01 -27.95 -10.72
C PRO A 310 9.24 -28.37 -9.46
N LEU A 311 9.57 -29.48 -8.84
CA LEU A 311 8.91 -29.93 -7.60
C LEU A 311 9.16 -28.99 -6.42
N GLN A 312 10.40 -28.53 -6.25
CA GLN A 312 10.71 -27.50 -5.25
C GLN A 312 9.97 -26.19 -5.52
N THR A 313 9.92 -25.77 -6.77
CA THR A 313 9.24 -24.55 -7.19
C THR A 313 7.74 -24.63 -6.87
N ILE A 314 7.08 -25.73 -7.20
CA ILE A 314 5.66 -25.94 -6.86
C ILE A 314 5.44 -25.87 -5.34
N ALA A 315 6.29 -26.53 -4.55
CA ALA A 315 6.18 -26.52 -3.09
C ALA A 315 6.35 -25.10 -2.50
N LYS A 316 7.28 -24.31 -3.01
CA LYS A 316 7.52 -22.92 -2.64
C LYS A 316 6.34 -22.02 -3.05
N ASP A 317 5.88 -22.17 -4.29
CA ASP A 317 4.85 -21.31 -4.86
C ASP A 317 3.48 -21.51 -4.21
N ILE A 318 3.16 -22.70 -3.72
CA ILE A 318 1.95 -22.92 -2.92
C ILE A 318 1.91 -22.02 -1.68
N ASN A 319 3.04 -21.83 -1.00
CA ASN A 319 3.12 -20.95 0.17
C ASN A 319 3.07 -19.47 -0.24
N ASN A 320 3.78 -19.10 -1.30
CA ASN A 320 3.77 -17.74 -1.84
C ASN A 320 2.38 -17.31 -2.32
N ILE A 321 1.65 -18.21 -2.98
CA ILE A 321 0.27 -17.97 -3.40
C ILE A 321 -0.62 -17.68 -2.20
N GLN A 322 -0.50 -18.45 -1.11
CA GLN A 322 -1.32 -18.24 0.08
C GLN A 322 -1.06 -16.88 0.75
N SER A 323 0.21 -16.51 0.92
CA SER A 323 0.57 -15.19 1.48
C SER A 323 0.11 -14.05 0.56
N SER A 324 0.32 -14.20 -0.75
CA SER A 324 -0.12 -13.21 -1.73
C SER A 324 -1.64 -13.04 -1.80
N ILE A 325 -2.40 -14.12 -1.61
CA ILE A 325 -3.87 -14.06 -1.51
C ILE A 325 -4.28 -13.23 -0.29
N ILE A 326 -3.70 -13.48 0.89
CA ILE A 326 -4.03 -12.75 2.12
C ILE A 326 -3.73 -11.25 1.95
N SER A 327 -2.55 -10.90 1.45
CA SER A 327 -2.18 -9.50 1.19
C SER A 327 -3.10 -8.85 0.14
N THR A 328 -3.46 -9.60 -0.90
CA THR A 328 -4.38 -9.09 -1.93
C THR A 328 -5.81 -8.91 -1.38
N GLU A 329 -6.30 -9.82 -0.53
CA GLU A 329 -7.57 -9.68 0.17
C GLU A 329 -7.59 -8.37 0.99
N ARG A 330 -6.51 -8.05 1.73
CA ARG A 330 -6.39 -6.81 2.49
C ARG A 330 -6.42 -5.56 1.60
N VAL A 331 -5.81 -5.60 0.41
CA VAL A 331 -5.92 -4.50 -0.56
C VAL A 331 -7.36 -4.30 -1.02
N PHE A 332 -8.07 -5.40 -1.35
CA PHE A 332 -9.46 -5.28 -1.78
C PHE A 332 -10.42 -4.94 -0.64
N GLU A 333 -10.17 -5.40 0.59
CA GLU A 333 -10.90 -4.92 1.77
C GLU A 333 -10.82 -3.41 1.92
N LEU A 334 -9.64 -2.83 1.65
CA LEU A 334 -9.46 -1.38 1.67
C LEU A 334 -10.22 -0.71 0.52
N LEU A 335 -10.14 -1.26 -0.69
CA LEU A 335 -10.86 -0.74 -1.86
C LEU A 335 -12.38 -0.90 -1.77
N ASP A 336 -12.87 -1.80 -0.92
CA ASP A 336 -14.29 -2.05 -0.66
C ASP A 336 -14.81 -1.21 0.53
N GLN A 337 -13.96 -0.43 1.20
CA GLN A 337 -14.43 0.51 2.23
C GLN A 337 -15.25 1.62 1.58
N ASP A 338 -16.31 2.00 2.27
CA ASP A 338 -17.19 3.08 1.83
C ASP A 338 -16.42 4.40 1.79
N LYS A 339 -16.72 5.22 0.81
CA LYS A 339 -16.24 6.60 0.77
C LYS A 339 -16.83 7.36 1.94
N GLU A 340 -16.14 8.44 2.34
CA GLU A 340 -16.51 9.28 3.48
C GLU A 340 -17.96 9.76 3.41
N VAL A 341 -18.36 10.19 2.23
CA VAL A 341 -19.68 10.74 1.95
C VAL A 341 -20.10 10.27 0.55
N GLU A 342 -21.28 9.72 0.43
CA GLU A 342 -21.84 9.39 -0.88
C GLU A 342 -22.31 10.68 -1.58
N GLU A 343 -21.68 10.98 -2.69
CA GLU A 343 -22.14 12.05 -3.58
C GLU A 343 -23.33 11.54 -4.41
N SER A 344 -24.43 12.31 -4.34
CA SER A 344 -25.60 11.98 -5.16
C SER A 344 -25.24 11.96 -6.64
N ARG A 345 -25.76 11.00 -7.41
CA ARG A 345 -25.59 10.96 -8.87
C ARG A 345 -26.09 12.23 -9.56
N ASN A 346 -27.04 12.93 -8.94
CA ASN A 346 -27.64 14.16 -9.45
C ASN A 346 -27.10 15.41 -8.71
N ALA A 347 -25.90 15.32 -8.10
CA ALA A 347 -25.31 16.46 -7.40
C ALA A 347 -25.06 17.62 -8.35
N THR A 348 -25.54 18.81 -7.95
CA THR A 348 -25.44 20.05 -8.71
C THR A 348 -24.15 20.82 -8.36
N HIS A 349 -23.73 21.66 -9.27
CA HIS A 349 -22.63 22.60 -9.00
C HIS A 349 -23.07 23.68 -8.02
N LEU A 350 -22.18 24.08 -7.14
CA LEU A 350 -22.38 25.17 -6.19
C LEU A 350 -21.47 26.35 -6.53
N SER A 351 -22.05 27.53 -6.72
CA SER A 351 -21.30 28.76 -6.97
C SER A 351 -22.03 29.96 -6.35
N GLY A 352 -21.29 31.00 -5.97
CA GLY A 352 -21.88 32.27 -5.51
C GLY A 352 -22.56 32.20 -4.13
N VAL A 353 -21.99 31.46 -3.18
CA VAL A 353 -22.53 31.25 -1.83
C VAL A 353 -22.43 32.52 -1.01
N LYS A 354 -23.53 32.89 -0.31
CA LYS A 354 -23.55 33.94 0.68
C LYS A 354 -23.03 33.48 2.05
N GLY A 355 -23.24 32.19 2.36
CA GLY A 355 -22.72 31.53 3.54
C GLY A 355 -23.66 31.57 4.74
N SER A 356 -25.00 31.56 4.54
CA SER A 356 -25.94 31.31 5.62
C SER A 356 -26.09 29.79 5.87
N PHE A 357 -26.20 29.38 7.12
CA PHE A 357 -26.36 27.97 7.49
C PHE A 357 -27.58 27.76 8.38
N GLU A 358 -28.27 26.66 8.17
CA GLU A 358 -29.36 26.24 9.03
C GLU A 358 -29.22 24.75 9.37
N PHE A 359 -29.22 24.45 10.66
CA PHE A 359 -29.27 23.10 11.22
C PHE A 359 -30.69 22.85 11.70
N LYS A 360 -31.32 21.76 11.28
CA LYS A 360 -32.69 21.35 11.66
C LYS A 360 -32.63 19.94 12.22
N ASP A 361 -32.85 19.80 13.53
CA ASP A 361 -32.93 18.55 14.28
C ASP A 361 -31.78 17.56 13.96
N VAL A 362 -30.57 18.11 13.87
CA VAL A 362 -29.37 17.37 13.46
C VAL A 362 -28.90 16.48 14.60
N CYS A 363 -28.83 15.18 14.32
CA CYS A 363 -28.20 14.19 15.20
C CYS A 363 -27.03 13.54 14.48
N PHE A 364 -25.99 13.18 15.24
CA PHE A 364 -24.83 12.50 14.69
C PHE A 364 -24.18 11.55 15.70
N SER A 365 -23.71 10.41 15.19
CA SER A 365 -22.94 9.41 15.93
C SER A 365 -21.84 8.83 15.04
N TYR A 366 -20.63 8.71 15.54
CA TYR A 366 -19.55 7.97 14.84
C TYR A 366 -19.82 6.46 14.84
N ASP A 367 -20.40 5.95 15.92
CA ASP A 367 -20.86 4.56 16.08
C ASP A 367 -22.34 4.57 16.46
N LYS A 368 -23.11 3.60 15.97
CA LYS A 368 -24.58 3.55 16.14
C LYS A 368 -25.06 3.64 17.60
N ASN A 369 -24.20 3.32 18.57
CA ASN A 369 -24.58 3.24 19.98
C ASN A 369 -24.12 4.45 20.82
N ASN A 370 -23.41 5.41 20.25
CA ASN A 370 -22.87 6.55 21.00
C ASN A 370 -23.18 7.88 20.31
N PRO A 371 -24.33 8.52 20.64
CA PRO A 371 -24.71 9.79 20.04
C PRO A 371 -23.78 10.92 20.53
N ILE A 372 -23.18 11.63 19.58
CA ILE A 372 -22.27 12.77 19.86
C ILE A 372 -22.98 14.10 19.75
N LEU A 373 -23.92 14.25 18.79
CA LEU A 373 -24.78 15.44 18.68
C LEU A 373 -26.24 14.99 18.66
N GLN A 374 -27.09 15.69 19.42
CA GLN A 374 -28.49 15.34 19.62
C GLN A 374 -29.39 16.56 19.41
N ASN A 375 -30.27 16.49 18.40
CA ASN A 375 -31.31 17.47 18.10
C ASN A 375 -30.79 18.92 18.05
N ILE A 376 -29.69 19.13 17.32
CA ILE A 376 -29.09 20.45 17.15
C ILE A 376 -29.88 21.23 16.11
N SER A 377 -30.47 22.37 16.54
CA SER A 377 -31.23 23.26 15.66
C SER A 377 -30.84 24.71 15.92
N PHE A 378 -30.30 25.39 14.91
CA PHE A 378 -29.96 26.81 14.94
C PHE A 378 -29.78 27.36 13.52
N LYS A 379 -29.75 28.70 13.38
CA LYS A 379 -29.55 29.40 12.11
C LYS A 379 -28.46 30.46 12.22
N ILE A 380 -27.50 30.44 11.30
CA ILE A 380 -26.44 31.41 11.11
C ILE A 380 -26.73 32.21 9.84
N ASN A 381 -26.70 33.55 9.90
CA ASN A 381 -26.86 34.39 8.71
C ASN A 381 -25.50 34.59 8.00
N ALA A 382 -25.57 34.96 6.73
CA ALA A 382 -24.38 35.36 5.98
C ALA A 382 -23.68 36.55 6.66
N GLY A 383 -22.36 36.43 6.84
CA GLY A 383 -21.53 37.44 7.50
C GLY A 383 -21.50 37.37 9.02
N ASP A 384 -22.27 36.49 9.67
CA ASP A 384 -22.20 36.28 11.11
C ASP A 384 -20.79 35.78 11.53
N ARG A 385 -20.34 36.26 12.69
CA ARG A 385 -19.18 35.77 13.40
C ARG A 385 -19.64 34.91 14.57
N VAL A 386 -19.53 33.62 14.44
CA VAL A 386 -20.08 32.64 15.38
C VAL A 386 -18.97 32.07 16.26
N GLY A 387 -19.09 32.26 17.57
CA GLY A 387 -18.26 31.61 18.57
C GLY A 387 -18.90 30.30 19.04
N VAL A 388 -18.20 29.16 18.90
CA VAL A 388 -18.63 27.87 19.40
C VAL A 388 -17.86 27.54 20.68
N MET A 389 -18.57 27.46 21.81
CA MET A 389 -18.01 27.17 23.11
C MET A 389 -18.60 25.88 23.72
N GLY A 390 -17.93 25.33 24.72
CA GLY A 390 -18.32 24.10 25.42
C GLY A 390 -17.12 23.36 25.97
N SER A 391 -17.35 22.40 26.87
CA SER A 391 -16.32 21.57 27.46
C SER A 391 -15.62 20.67 26.41
N THR A 392 -14.48 20.11 26.76
CA THR A 392 -13.82 19.08 25.93
C THR A 392 -14.76 17.89 25.77
N GLY A 393 -14.96 17.42 24.55
CA GLY A 393 -15.93 16.34 24.26
C GLY A 393 -17.36 16.79 24.05
N ALA A 394 -17.70 18.09 24.16
CA ALA A 394 -19.06 18.60 23.94
C ALA A 394 -19.60 18.48 22.51
N GLY A 395 -18.76 18.07 21.52
CA GLY A 395 -19.17 17.93 20.13
C GLY A 395 -18.80 19.08 19.21
N LYS A 396 -17.99 20.06 19.64
CA LYS A 396 -17.58 21.24 18.84
C LYS A 396 -16.89 20.86 17.52
N THR A 397 -15.87 20.02 17.58
CA THR A 397 -15.13 19.53 16.39
C THR A 397 -16.04 18.68 15.49
N THR A 398 -16.97 17.94 16.06
CA THR A 398 -17.96 17.16 15.31
C THR A 398 -18.94 18.09 14.58
N LEU A 399 -19.38 19.18 15.19
CA LEU A 399 -20.23 20.18 14.54
C LEU A 399 -19.55 20.78 13.30
N ILE A 400 -18.27 21.15 13.41
CA ILE A 400 -17.45 21.63 12.28
C ILE A 400 -17.28 20.56 11.20
N SER A 401 -17.05 19.31 11.61
CA SER A 401 -16.89 18.19 10.69
C SER A 401 -18.14 17.92 9.86
N LEU A 402 -19.34 18.10 10.45
CA LEU A 402 -20.61 18.04 9.74
C LEU A 402 -20.81 19.25 8.82
N LEU A 403 -20.40 20.44 9.28
CA LEU A 403 -20.50 21.66 8.50
C LEU A 403 -19.67 21.59 7.20
N ILE A 404 -18.42 21.08 7.27
CA ILE A 404 -17.55 20.89 6.08
C ILE A 404 -17.96 19.63 5.29
N ARG A 405 -18.93 18.88 5.81
CA ARG A 405 -19.37 17.62 5.26
C ARG A 405 -18.20 16.59 5.18
N PHE A 406 -17.42 16.47 6.27
CA PHE A 406 -16.52 15.33 6.47
C PHE A 406 -17.33 14.08 6.82
N TYR A 407 -18.52 14.27 7.37
CA TYR A 407 -19.52 13.25 7.66
C TYR A 407 -20.90 13.78 7.28
N ASP A 408 -21.81 12.89 6.93
CA ASP A 408 -23.24 13.22 6.81
C ASP A 408 -23.94 13.03 8.16
N ALA A 409 -24.90 13.91 8.48
CA ALA A 409 -25.72 13.76 9.67
C ALA A 409 -26.47 12.43 9.66
N SER A 410 -26.59 11.79 10.85
CA SER A 410 -27.36 10.56 11.04
C SER A 410 -28.87 10.78 10.86
N SER A 411 -29.35 11.97 11.29
CA SER A 411 -30.71 12.47 11.05
C SER A 411 -30.71 13.98 11.05
N GLY A 412 -31.81 14.59 10.58
CA GLY A 412 -31.92 16.03 10.42
C GLY A 412 -31.32 16.52 9.10
N VAL A 413 -31.32 17.85 8.89
CA VAL A 413 -30.87 18.49 7.66
C VAL A 413 -29.93 19.65 7.99
N ILE A 414 -28.83 19.75 7.26
CA ILE A 414 -27.95 20.92 7.24
C ILE A 414 -28.09 21.58 5.88
N SER A 415 -28.39 22.86 5.86
CA SER A 415 -28.55 23.63 4.63
C SER A 415 -27.60 24.82 4.58
N ILE A 416 -27.16 25.15 3.36
CA ILE A 416 -26.41 26.37 3.02
C ILE A 416 -27.28 27.24 2.09
N ASP A 417 -27.49 28.50 2.43
CA ASP A 417 -28.32 29.43 1.67
C ASP A 417 -29.72 28.88 1.34
N GLY A 418 -30.28 28.05 2.25
CA GLY A 418 -31.62 27.44 2.14
C GLY A 418 -31.66 26.10 1.41
N GLU A 419 -30.55 25.63 0.87
CA GLU A 419 -30.46 24.35 0.13
C GLU A 419 -29.69 23.30 0.95
N ASP A 420 -30.20 22.05 0.94
CA ASP A 420 -29.51 20.92 1.62
C ASP A 420 -28.11 20.70 1.04
N ILE A 421 -27.09 20.65 1.91
CA ILE A 421 -25.68 20.45 1.52
C ILE A 421 -25.45 19.13 0.76
N LYS A 422 -26.32 18.14 0.93
CA LYS A 422 -26.25 16.84 0.23
C LYS A 422 -26.55 16.94 -1.26
N LYS A 423 -27.18 18.00 -1.71
CA LYS A 423 -27.50 18.22 -3.12
C LYS A 423 -26.29 18.64 -3.96
N PHE A 424 -25.24 19.14 -3.35
CA PHE A 424 -24.11 19.73 -4.06
C PHE A 424 -22.96 18.73 -4.26
N LYS A 425 -22.17 18.98 -5.33
CA LYS A 425 -20.90 18.31 -5.51
C LYS A 425 -19.97 18.65 -4.35
N LEU A 426 -19.37 17.62 -3.76
CA LEU A 426 -18.58 17.76 -2.55
C LEU A 426 -17.36 18.67 -2.73
N ALA A 427 -16.71 18.60 -3.91
CA ALA A 427 -15.58 19.46 -4.24
C ALA A 427 -15.99 20.95 -4.25
N ASP A 428 -17.07 21.29 -4.97
CA ASP A 428 -17.58 22.66 -5.09
C ASP A 428 -18.05 23.20 -3.73
N TYR A 429 -18.68 22.32 -2.92
CA TYR A 429 -19.11 22.67 -1.57
C TYR A 429 -17.91 22.99 -0.66
N ARG A 430 -16.88 22.14 -0.63
CA ARG A 430 -15.67 22.35 0.18
C ARG A 430 -14.80 23.51 -0.32
N GLU A 431 -14.94 23.89 -1.56
CA GLU A 431 -14.28 25.06 -2.10
C GLU A 431 -14.79 26.37 -1.44
N GLN A 432 -16.01 26.37 -0.92
CA GLN A 432 -16.62 27.52 -0.22
C GLN A 432 -16.05 27.77 1.18
N PHE A 433 -15.13 26.91 1.66
CA PHE A 433 -14.58 27.01 3.02
C PHE A 433 -13.08 27.31 3.01
N SER A 434 -12.65 28.20 3.87
CA SER A 434 -11.26 28.31 4.33
C SER A 434 -11.18 27.83 5.79
N MET A 435 -10.13 27.10 6.13
CA MET A 435 -9.95 26.55 7.48
C MET A 435 -8.55 26.83 8.02
N VAL A 436 -8.50 27.30 9.27
CA VAL A 436 -7.28 27.48 10.04
C VAL A 436 -7.38 26.59 11.27
N LEU A 437 -6.51 25.58 11.35
CA LEU A 437 -6.50 24.58 12.42
C LEU A 437 -5.72 25.08 13.64
N GLN A 438 -6.00 24.52 14.79
CA GLN A 438 -5.28 24.74 16.06
C GLN A 438 -3.77 24.49 15.90
N GLU A 439 -3.41 23.34 15.33
CA GLU A 439 -2.04 23.01 14.95
C GLU A 439 -1.91 23.03 13.42
N PRO A 440 -1.32 24.08 12.83
CA PRO A 440 -1.17 24.15 11.39
C PRO A 440 -0.24 23.09 10.85
N VAL A 441 -0.73 22.27 9.93
CA VAL A 441 0.07 21.27 9.22
C VAL A 441 0.64 21.89 7.94
N LEU A 442 1.96 21.91 7.82
CA LEU A 442 2.68 22.31 6.61
C LEU A 442 3.21 21.08 5.89
N PHE A 443 3.12 21.10 4.57
CA PHE A 443 3.74 20.07 3.73
C PHE A 443 5.26 20.29 3.63
N SER A 444 6.04 19.23 3.51
CA SER A 444 7.51 19.26 3.41
C SER A 444 8.00 19.82 2.07
N THR A 445 7.56 21.02 1.74
CA THR A 445 7.87 21.77 0.52
C THR A 445 8.29 23.18 0.89
N THR A 446 8.27 24.13 -0.04
CA THR A 446 8.65 25.52 0.23
C THR A 446 7.51 26.31 0.90
N ILE A 447 7.84 27.46 1.52
CA ILE A 447 6.85 28.38 2.09
C ILE A 447 5.87 28.84 1.01
N GLY A 448 6.36 29.22 -0.16
CA GLY A 448 5.52 29.65 -1.28
C GLY A 448 4.52 28.57 -1.72
N GLU A 449 4.99 27.33 -1.88
CA GLU A 449 4.11 26.19 -2.24
C GLU A 449 3.09 25.88 -1.12
N ASN A 450 3.49 26.04 0.12
CA ASN A 450 2.55 25.91 1.24
C ASN A 450 1.43 26.95 1.21
N ILE A 451 1.71 28.19 0.82
CA ILE A 451 0.68 29.22 0.65
C ILE A 451 -0.17 28.94 -0.59
N ARG A 452 0.47 28.61 -1.72
CA ARG A 452 -0.19 28.26 -3.00
C ARG A 452 -1.16 27.09 -2.87
N TYR A 453 -0.98 26.22 -1.87
CA TYR A 453 -1.90 25.11 -1.61
C TYR A 453 -3.36 25.52 -1.43
N GLY A 454 -3.63 26.74 -0.94
CA GLY A 454 -4.98 27.32 -0.83
C GLY A 454 -5.62 27.61 -2.18
N HIS A 455 -4.81 27.97 -3.20
CA HIS A 455 -5.25 28.23 -4.57
C HIS A 455 -4.12 27.83 -5.57
N PRO A 456 -4.16 26.62 -6.14
CA PRO A 456 -3.07 26.08 -6.96
C PRO A 456 -2.71 26.92 -8.20
N GLY A 457 -3.66 27.70 -8.72
CA GLY A 457 -3.46 28.61 -9.86
C GLY A 457 -2.85 29.97 -9.50
N ALA A 458 -2.56 30.24 -8.22
CA ALA A 458 -2.12 31.55 -7.77
C ALA A 458 -0.75 31.97 -8.34
N THR A 459 -0.66 33.22 -8.72
CA THR A 459 0.58 33.86 -9.16
C THR A 459 1.47 34.21 -7.96
N GLU A 460 2.76 34.45 -8.18
CA GLU A 460 3.68 34.90 -7.12
C GLU A 460 3.24 36.21 -6.45
N LYS A 461 2.65 37.14 -7.22
CA LYS A 461 2.13 38.39 -6.68
C LYS A 461 0.99 38.16 -5.68
N GLU A 462 0.07 37.24 -5.98
CA GLU A 462 -1.03 36.86 -5.09
C GLU A 462 -0.51 36.16 -3.83
N ILE A 463 0.49 35.28 -3.95
CA ILE A 463 1.15 34.64 -2.80
C ILE A 463 1.76 35.70 -1.87
N ILE A 464 2.49 36.68 -2.44
CA ILE A 464 3.09 37.76 -1.65
C ILE A 464 2.01 38.65 -0.98
N GLN A 465 0.92 38.95 -1.69
CA GLN A 465 -0.19 39.70 -1.12
C GLN A 465 -0.86 38.96 0.03
N ALA A 466 -1.15 37.67 -0.12
CA ALA A 466 -1.70 36.83 0.93
C ALA A 466 -0.76 36.74 2.15
N ALA A 467 0.54 36.62 1.93
CA ALA A 467 1.55 36.60 2.98
C ALA A 467 1.62 37.94 3.74
N LYS A 468 1.50 39.08 3.02
CA LYS A 468 1.41 40.43 3.65
C LYS A 468 0.16 40.58 4.48
N ALA A 469 -1.00 40.17 3.96
CA ALA A 469 -2.28 40.20 4.67
C ALA A 469 -2.26 39.35 5.95
N ALA A 470 -1.49 38.24 5.96
CA ALA A 470 -1.30 37.36 7.10
C ALA A 470 -0.16 37.76 8.04
N ASN A 471 0.45 38.94 7.87
CA ASN A 471 1.65 39.38 8.60
C ASN A 471 2.82 38.38 8.52
N ALA A 472 2.92 37.64 7.41
CA ALA A 472 3.93 36.60 7.21
C ALA A 472 5.13 37.09 6.36
N HIS A 473 4.94 38.07 5.49
CA HIS A 473 5.92 38.51 4.52
C HIS A 473 7.28 38.88 5.14
N GLU A 474 7.27 39.63 6.24
CA GLU A 474 8.50 40.12 6.86
C GLU A 474 9.39 38.99 7.39
N PHE A 475 8.81 37.97 8.06
CA PHE A 475 9.62 36.85 8.51
C PHE A 475 10.07 35.96 7.36
N ILE A 476 9.25 35.79 6.33
CA ILE A 476 9.61 35.02 5.13
C ILE A 476 10.84 35.65 4.46
N MET A 477 10.89 36.97 4.32
CA MET A 477 12.03 37.67 3.73
C MET A 477 13.30 37.64 4.60
N LYS A 478 13.19 37.27 5.88
CA LYS A 478 14.34 37.06 6.78
C LYS A 478 14.92 35.67 6.70
N THR A 479 14.23 34.71 6.07
CA THR A 479 14.76 33.37 5.82
C THR A 479 15.78 33.42 4.68
N ALA A 480 16.70 32.44 4.63
CA ALA A 480 17.80 32.43 3.66
C ALA A 480 17.33 32.48 2.19
N ASP A 481 16.25 31.77 1.86
CA ASP A 481 15.74 31.63 0.49
C ASP A 481 14.36 32.28 0.29
N GLY A 482 13.89 33.10 1.23
CA GLY A 482 12.58 33.75 1.17
C GLY A 482 11.43 32.74 0.98
N TYR A 483 10.59 32.97 -0.02
CA TYR A 483 9.46 32.06 -0.34
C TYR A 483 9.88 30.68 -0.81
N SER A 484 11.14 30.48 -1.25
CA SER A 484 11.70 29.19 -1.65
C SER A 484 12.28 28.39 -0.48
N THR A 485 12.25 28.94 0.73
CA THR A 485 12.74 28.25 1.94
C THR A 485 11.89 27.00 2.20
N LYS A 486 12.55 25.84 2.37
CA LYS A 486 11.90 24.58 2.73
C LYS A 486 11.55 24.57 4.21
N VAL A 487 10.33 24.14 4.54
CA VAL A 487 9.83 24.18 5.93
C VAL A 487 10.15 22.93 6.75
N GLY A 488 10.74 21.88 6.14
CA GLY A 488 10.99 20.60 6.79
C GLY A 488 9.71 19.77 7.01
N GLU A 489 9.86 18.63 7.65
CA GLU A 489 8.74 17.74 7.94
C GLU A 489 7.75 18.44 8.88
N ARG A 490 6.47 18.49 8.48
CA ARG A 490 5.37 19.19 9.20
C ARG A 490 5.70 20.64 9.60
N GLY A 491 6.67 21.29 8.94
CA GLY A 491 7.07 22.65 9.27
C GLY A 491 7.93 22.78 10.52
N MET A 492 8.68 21.74 10.91
CA MET A 492 9.50 21.73 12.14
C MET A 492 10.61 22.77 12.17
N GLN A 493 11.00 23.34 11.00
CA GLN A 493 12.01 24.39 10.93
C GLN A 493 11.46 25.78 11.26
N LEU A 494 10.13 25.90 11.47
CA LEU A 494 9.45 27.13 11.76
C LEU A 494 8.90 27.13 13.19
N SER A 495 8.84 28.31 13.81
CA SER A 495 8.15 28.52 15.08
C SER A 495 6.63 28.30 14.94
N GLY A 496 5.93 28.09 16.05
CA GLY A 496 4.47 27.93 16.07
C GLY A 496 3.72 29.11 15.41
N GLY A 497 4.14 30.35 15.74
CA GLY A 497 3.56 31.54 15.18
C GLY A 497 3.83 31.77 13.68
N GLU A 498 5.00 31.33 13.18
CA GLU A 498 5.31 31.36 11.74
C GLU A 498 4.44 30.37 10.98
N ARG A 499 4.28 29.12 11.50
CA ARG A 499 3.36 28.14 10.92
C ARG A 499 1.93 28.68 10.86
N GLN A 500 1.47 29.33 11.94
CA GLN A 500 0.12 29.89 12.00
C GLN A 500 -0.09 30.99 10.96
N ARG A 501 0.88 31.93 10.79
CA ARG A 501 0.79 32.97 9.77
C ARG A 501 0.80 32.41 8.35
N ILE A 502 1.53 31.32 8.07
CA ILE A 502 1.45 30.63 6.77
C ILE A 502 0.07 29.99 6.57
N ALA A 503 -0.54 29.41 7.61
CA ALA A 503 -1.91 28.88 7.53
C ALA A 503 -2.94 29.99 7.28
N LEU A 504 -2.78 31.15 7.90
CA LEU A 504 -3.61 32.34 7.60
C LEU A 504 -3.40 32.81 6.15
N ALA A 505 -2.17 32.83 5.64
CA ALA A 505 -1.89 33.17 4.24
C ALA A 505 -2.57 32.19 3.26
N ARG A 506 -2.65 30.89 3.59
CA ARG A 506 -3.45 29.89 2.83
C ARG A 506 -4.94 30.28 2.82
N ALA A 507 -5.47 30.72 3.94
CA ALA A 507 -6.87 31.12 4.02
C ALA A 507 -7.15 32.42 3.25
N PHE A 508 -6.22 33.41 3.28
CA PHE A 508 -6.31 34.61 2.48
C PHE A 508 -6.32 34.36 0.98
N ILE A 509 -5.38 33.51 0.49
CA ILE A 509 -5.26 33.26 -0.94
C ILE A 509 -6.45 32.45 -1.48
N LYS A 510 -7.03 31.57 -0.65
CA LYS A 510 -8.24 30.82 -1.00
C LYS A 510 -9.47 31.72 -1.13
N ASN A 511 -9.56 32.76 -0.35
CA ASN A 511 -10.60 33.78 -0.38
C ASN A 511 -12.05 33.23 -0.36
N ALA A 512 -12.29 32.19 0.43
CA ALA A 512 -13.60 31.53 0.51
C ALA A 512 -14.60 32.37 1.33
N PRO A 513 -15.93 32.31 1.03
CA PRO A 513 -16.97 33.06 1.73
C PRO A 513 -17.21 32.61 3.18
N VAL A 514 -16.83 31.38 3.51
CA VAL A 514 -16.97 30.79 4.85
C VAL A 514 -15.60 30.51 5.44
N LEU A 515 -15.37 30.97 6.66
CA LEU A 515 -14.11 30.81 7.39
C LEU A 515 -14.34 29.99 8.66
N ILE A 516 -13.49 28.97 8.85
CA ILE A 516 -13.47 28.18 10.07
C ILE A 516 -12.14 28.38 10.78
N LEU A 517 -12.20 28.72 12.06
CA LEU A 517 -11.08 28.98 12.94
C LEU A 517 -11.17 28.01 14.13
N ASP A 518 -10.18 27.14 14.29
CA ASP A 518 -10.12 26.18 15.40
C ASP A 518 -8.97 26.55 16.33
N GLU A 519 -9.29 27.21 17.47
CA GLU A 519 -8.37 27.68 18.52
C GLU A 519 -7.03 28.26 18.01
N PRO A 520 -7.04 29.22 17.10
CA PRO A 520 -5.89 29.62 16.31
C PRO A 520 -4.76 30.34 17.09
N THR A 521 -4.92 30.65 18.37
CA THR A 521 -3.94 31.40 19.18
C THR A 521 -3.43 30.64 20.41
N SER A 522 -3.70 29.35 20.53
CA SER A 522 -3.16 28.54 21.64
C SER A 522 -1.63 28.42 21.57
N SER A 523 -0.91 28.68 22.68
CA SER A 523 0.54 28.46 22.85
C SER A 523 1.48 29.44 22.12
N LEU A 524 1.11 30.71 21.97
CA LEU A 524 1.92 31.76 21.31
C LEU A 524 2.43 32.82 22.30
N ASP A 525 3.56 33.46 21.96
CA ASP A 525 4.05 34.62 22.66
C ASP A 525 3.17 35.85 22.37
N VAL A 526 3.08 36.80 23.32
CA VAL A 526 2.16 37.94 23.29
C VAL A 526 2.31 38.80 22.02
N ARG A 527 3.53 39.03 21.53
CA ARG A 527 3.77 39.86 20.34
C ARG A 527 3.30 39.16 19.06
N THR A 528 3.59 37.88 18.91
CA THR A 528 3.15 37.08 17.79
C THR A 528 1.63 36.88 17.81
N GLU A 529 1.05 36.70 18.99
CA GLU A 529 -0.41 36.62 19.16
C GLU A 529 -1.12 37.88 18.63
N ALA A 530 -0.64 39.09 18.99
CA ALA A 530 -1.23 40.34 18.51
C ALA A 530 -1.21 40.43 16.96
N GLN A 531 -0.10 40.05 16.31
CA GLN A 531 0.00 40.02 14.85
C GLN A 531 -0.96 39.03 14.19
N ILE A 532 -1.16 37.87 14.82
CA ILE A 532 -2.08 36.84 14.35
C ILE A 532 -3.52 37.30 14.51
N MET A 533 -3.88 37.88 15.66
CA MET A 533 -5.20 38.41 15.90
C MET A 533 -5.57 39.52 14.91
N GLU A 534 -4.65 40.44 14.63
CA GLU A 534 -4.85 41.49 13.61
C GLU A 534 -5.08 40.90 12.21
N ALA A 535 -4.29 39.88 11.82
CA ALA A 535 -4.48 39.20 10.55
C ALA A 535 -5.82 38.46 10.49
N MET A 536 -6.23 37.81 11.61
CA MET A 536 -7.53 37.15 11.72
C MET A 536 -8.70 38.12 11.57
N GLU A 537 -8.66 39.29 12.25
CA GLU A 537 -9.70 40.31 12.12
C GLU A 537 -9.86 40.76 10.65
N ARG A 538 -8.74 40.97 9.94
CA ARG A 538 -8.78 41.26 8.49
C ARG A 538 -9.37 40.12 7.68
N LEU A 539 -9.04 38.85 8.05
CA LEU A 539 -9.52 37.66 7.35
C LEU A 539 -11.03 37.45 7.55
N MET A 540 -11.58 37.79 8.72
CA MET A 540 -13.00 37.65 9.05
C MET A 540 -13.90 38.69 8.34
N LEU A 541 -13.35 39.81 7.87
CA LEU A 541 -14.14 40.85 7.22
C LEU A 541 -14.90 40.35 6.00
N GLY A 542 -16.23 40.57 5.98
CA GLY A 542 -17.11 40.20 4.87
C GLY A 542 -17.35 38.68 4.68
N ARG A 543 -16.99 37.86 5.67
CA ARG A 543 -17.17 36.41 5.62
C ARG A 543 -18.01 35.88 6.76
N THR A 544 -18.74 34.80 6.52
CA THR A 544 -19.34 34.03 7.62
C THR A 544 -18.22 33.28 8.32
N THR A 545 -18.02 33.57 9.60
CA THR A 545 -16.91 32.98 10.37
C THR A 545 -17.46 32.12 11.50
N ILE A 546 -16.91 30.88 11.63
CA ILE A 546 -17.23 30.00 12.74
C ILE A 546 -15.91 29.72 13.47
N MET A 547 -15.86 30.13 14.74
CA MET A 547 -14.67 30.05 15.57
C MET A 547 -14.91 29.14 16.77
N ILE A 548 -14.12 28.05 16.88
CA ILE A 548 -14.02 27.31 18.14
C ILE A 548 -13.00 28.02 19.01
N THR A 549 -13.39 28.44 20.22
CA THR A 549 -12.46 29.05 21.15
C THR A 549 -12.89 28.83 22.59
N HIS A 550 -11.91 28.72 23.46
CA HIS A 550 -12.05 28.77 24.91
C HIS A 550 -11.67 30.13 25.49
N ARG A 551 -11.23 31.07 24.64
CA ARG A 551 -10.81 32.42 25.06
C ARG A 551 -11.96 33.42 24.94
N LEU A 552 -12.26 34.07 26.04
CA LEU A 552 -13.33 35.09 26.12
C LEU A 552 -13.06 36.31 25.24
N ASP A 553 -11.80 36.71 25.11
CA ASP A 553 -11.41 37.84 24.26
C ASP A 553 -11.73 37.58 22.77
N SER A 554 -11.57 36.36 22.32
CA SER A 554 -11.95 35.93 20.96
C SER A 554 -13.46 35.86 20.77
N LEU A 555 -14.22 35.47 21.81
CA LEU A 555 -15.70 35.48 21.80
C LEU A 555 -16.29 36.90 21.74
N SER A 556 -15.59 37.91 22.27
CA SER A 556 -16.07 39.30 22.22
C SER A 556 -16.13 39.86 20.80
N SER A 557 -15.40 39.29 19.85
CA SER A 557 -15.46 39.66 18.44
C SER A 557 -16.59 38.97 17.66
N CYS A 558 -17.28 37.99 18.29
CA CYS A 558 -18.39 37.25 17.70
C CYS A 558 -19.73 37.95 17.99
N ASN A 559 -20.66 37.97 17.03
CA ASN A 559 -22.03 38.46 17.22
C ASN A 559 -23.02 37.33 17.52
N VAL A 560 -22.61 36.07 17.34
CA VAL A 560 -23.41 34.87 17.68
C VAL A 560 -22.57 33.94 18.55
N ILE A 561 -23.17 33.40 19.60
CA ILE A 561 -22.56 32.40 20.47
C ILE A 561 -23.41 31.13 20.47
N ILE A 562 -22.75 30.00 20.26
CA ILE A 562 -23.30 28.66 20.35
C ILE A 562 -22.61 27.94 21.52
N HIS A 563 -23.40 27.58 22.54
CA HIS A 563 -22.91 26.80 23.67
C HIS A 563 -23.37 25.34 23.57
N LEU A 564 -22.41 24.42 23.49
CA LEU A 564 -22.63 22.99 23.43
C LEU A 564 -22.24 22.33 24.76
N GLU A 565 -23.11 21.50 25.31
CA GLU A 565 -22.80 20.61 26.44
C GLU A 565 -23.34 19.21 26.16
N GLN A 566 -22.49 18.21 26.37
CA GLN A 566 -22.85 16.80 26.19
C GLN A 566 -23.59 16.51 24.87
N GLY A 567 -23.18 17.15 23.79
CA GLY A 567 -23.76 16.97 22.46
C GLY A 567 -25.10 17.66 22.23
N LYS A 568 -25.53 18.53 23.12
CA LYS A 568 -26.78 19.32 22.99
C LYS A 568 -26.50 20.81 22.90
N LEU A 569 -27.36 21.51 22.20
CA LEU A 569 -27.37 22.97 22.18
C LEU A 569 -28.03 23.47 23.46
N VAL A 570 -27.22 24.01 24.36
CA VAL A 570 -27.74 24.55 25.62
C VAL A 570 -28.15 26.01 25.45
N GLU A 571 -27.40 26.75 24.64
CA GLU A 571 -27.63 28.19 24.48
C GLU A 571 -27.25 28.64 23.08
N PHE A 572 -28.09 29.52 22.52
CA PHE A 572 -27.88 30.22 21.26
C PHE A 572 -28.21 31.68 21.46
N VAL A 573 -27.19 32.54 21.45
CA VAL A 573 -27.35 33.98 21.73
C VAL A 573 -26.85 34.76 20.54
N ARG A 574 -27.65 35.75 20.12
CA ARG A 574 -27.32 36.70 19.06
C ARG A 574 -27.25 38.09 19.66
N ASP A 575 -26.27 38.88 19.21
CA ASP A 575 -26.05 40.27 19.65
C ASP A 575 -25.98 40.40 21.18
N HIS A 576 -25.08 39.64 21.81
CA HIS A 576 -24.89 39.56 23.25
C HIS A 576 -24.20 40.82 23.81
N ASP A 577 -24.66 41.31 24.99
CA ASP A 577 -24.03 42.37 25.74
C ASP A 577 -22.73 41.91 26.43
N ARG A 578 -21.83 42.84 26.75
CA ARG A 578 -20.57 42.56 27.50
C ARG A 578 -20.82 41.89 28.86
N ASP A 579 -21.97 42.15 29.47
CA ASP A 579 -22.37 41.54 30.76
C ASP A 579 -22.62 40.03 30.65
N PHE A 580 -23.11 39.54 29.50
CA PHE A 580 -23.25 38.11 29.24
C PHE A 580 -21.91 37.38 29.28
N LEU A 581 -20.88 37.96 28.65
CA LEU A 581 -19.52 37.36 28.66
C LEU A 581 -18.88 37.44 30.04
N ALA A 582 -19.16 38.47 30.83
CA ALA A 582 -18.67 38.63 32.20
C ALA A 582 -19.27 37.58 33.16
N GLN A 583 -20.57 37.27 33.04
CA GLN A 583 -21.23 36.19 33.80
C GLN A 583 -20.67 34.81 33.44
N LYS A 584 -20.40 34.54 32.17
CA LYS A 584 -19.79 33.28 31.73
C LYS A 584 -18.34 33.14 32.20
N LYS A 585 -17.59 34.25 32.35
CA LYS A 585 -16.23 34.25 32.90
C LYS A 585 -16.17 33.64 34.30
N SER A 586 -17.14 33.95 35.15
CA SER A 586 -17.23 33.42 36.52
C SER A 586 -17.56 31.91 36.55
N ALA A 587 -18.39 31.45 35.60
CA ALA A 587 -18.77 30.02 35.49
C ALA A 587 -17.66 29.14 34.91
N PHE A 588 -16.78 29.68 34.03
CA PHE A 588 -15.64 28.94 33.45
C PHE A 588 -14.43 28.89 34.36
N LEU A 589 -14.25 29.84 35.28
CA LEU A 589 -13.13 29.90 36.22
C LEU A 589 -13.36 29.02 37.48
N ASN A 590 -14.59 28.64 37.73
CA ASN A 590 -14.97 27.73 38.82
C ASN A 590 -15.69 26.49 38.27
N PRO A 591 -14.99 25.48 37.70
CA PRO A 591 -15.61 24.20 37.48
C PRO A 591 -15.82 23.54 38.86
N VAL A 592 -17.08 23.31 39.25
CA VAL A 592 -17.47 22.51 40.43
C VAL A 592 -17.08 21.05 40.20
#